data_bebd0414b376c895928c7742c841eb9f
#
_entry.id   bebd0414b376c895928c7742c841eb9f
#
_cell.length_a   1.000
_cell.length_b   1.000
_cell.length_c   1.000
_cell.angle_alpha   90.00
_cell.angle_beta   90.00
_cell.angle_gamma   90.00
#
_symmetry.space_group_name_H-M   'P 1'
#
loop_
_entity.id
_entity.type
_entity.pdbx_description
1 polymer ?
#
loop_
_entity_poly.entity_id
_entity_poly.type
_entity_poly.pdbx_seq_one_letter_code
_entity_poly.pdbx_strand_id
1 'polypeptide(L)'
;MHIDLIIESRQVFTGTDGTAGPAAIAIAGDRIAAVGPREDVRAFALKENGDGPAPAIRDVGDALVVPGFHDSHLHFFHSAVYASPLATMFLGKNEADCVARMQAFAAERPNGWLLAQGWREYRWDPPVLPSKHSLDAAFPTRPVALYSGDAHTLWLNSAALDELGLTRDSVPPAGGSYDRDGQGELTGIVREAAAMALMPHIMGSFTDEEVADAYRGFFARLAENGVTSVCDMSLMAHPGLDFIRDDVHAALLARGELTARVNLFPTLLDDMSRFEDMRERYTGPYLQAPGFKQFFDGVSSQHTAWVTEPYANALVEGDCGRPTVDADVMRSYVLAAAERGYPVRIHTIGDAAIHAALDIFEEARATFGPLPEGRRNCLEHLENFLPEDLERLADLQVVAAVQPPHMTLDPGGPERDLGPERVPYMWPFRTLLDTSAVLAFGTDSPVVDVNSMDVLYSAVTRQDPITHEPAGGWLPAERIGRAEALRAYTQGSAAAAGRRRELGTLEVGKLADIAVLDRNLLTCDDEDIQKTQVLATFMGGRCVFEREA
;
A
#
# COMPACT_ATOMS: atom_id res chain seq x y z
N MET A 1 23.75 -5.07 -29.62
CA MET A 1 23.00 -4.40 -28.52
C MET A 1 23.80 -3.16 -28.16
N HIS A 2 23.17 -2.01 -27.84
CA HIS A 2 23.91 -0.83 -27.39
C HIS A 2 23.81 -0.71 -25.86
N ILE A 3 24.91 -0.53 -25.17
CA ILE A 3 24.97 -0.32 -23.74
C ILE A 3 25.00 1.19 -23.50
N ASP A 4 23.97 1.70 -22.80
CA ASP A 4 23.75 3.12 -22.57
C ASP A 4 24.43 3.60 -21.30
N LEU A 5 24.37 2.79 -20.22
CA LEU A 5 24.79 3.14 -18.87
C LEU A 5 25.46 1.95 -18.18
N ILE A 6 26.50 2.23 -17.40
CA ILE A 6 27.08 1.28 -16.44
C ILE A 6 27.01 1.94 -15.06
N ILE A 7 26.39 1.27 -14.09
CA ILE A 7 26.40 1.63 -12.67
C ILE A 7 27.40 0.75 -11.96
N GLU A 8 28.33 1.36 -11.21
CA GLU A 8 29.38 0.65 -10.49
C GLU A 8 29.35 1.00 -9.02
N SER A 9 29.49 -0.02 -8.16
CA SER A 9 29.62 0.14 -6.71
C SER A 9 30.56 -0.93 -6.12
N ARG A 10 31.12 -0.63 -4.94
CA ARG A 10 31.75 -1.63 -4.09
C ARG A 10 30.73 -2.46 -3.30
N GLN A 11 29.43 -2.07 -3.32
CA GLN A 11 28.35 -2.67 -2.55
C GLN A 11 27.11 -2.84 -3.43
N VAL A 12 27.03 -3.92 -4.20
CA VAL A 12 25.86 -4.28 -5.02
C VAL A 12 25.17 -5.48 -4.40
N PHE A 13 23.94 -5.31 -3.96
CA PHE A 13 23.05 -6.37 -3.54
C PHE A 13 22.14 -6.74 -4.71
N THR A 14 22.41 -7.87 -5.36
CA THR A 14 21.62 -8.29 -6.53
C THR A 14 20.24 -8.84 -6.16
N GLY A 15 20.03 -9.22 -4.90
CA GLY A 15 18.86 -9.93 -4.42
C GLY A 15 18.91 -11.45 -4.61
N THR A 16 19.84 -11.99 -5.39
CA THR A 16 19.95 -13.42 -5.67
C THR A 16 20.56 -14.21 -4.50
N ASP A 17 21.49 -13.60 -3.79
CA ASP A 17 22.06 -14.09 -2.55
C ASP A 17 21.83 -13.11 -1.38
N GLY A 18 22.31 -13.41 -0.20
CA GLY A 18 22.12 -12.60 1.00
C GLY A 18 23.16 -11.51 1.20
N THR A 19 24.03 -11.25 0.23
CA THR A 19 25.24 -10.44 0.39
C THR A 19 25.30 -9.27 -0.60
N ALA A 20 26.09 -8.24 -0.26
CA ALA A 20 26.48 -7.19 -1.18
C ALA A 20 28.00 -7.25 -1.40
N GLY A 21 28.43 -6.95 -2.61
CA GLY A 21 29.84 -6.96 -2.98
C GLY A 21 30.14 -6.07 -4.19
N PRO A 22 31.45 -5.93 -4.54
CA PRO A 22 31.85 -5.12 -5.68
C PRO A 22 31.31 -5.67 -7.00
N ALA A 23 30.54 -4.86 -7.73
CA ALA A 23 30.06 -5.21 -9.06
C ALA A 23 29.75 -3.97 -9.91
N ALA A 24 29.52 -4.23 -11.19
CA ALA A 24 28.97 -3.29 -12.15
C ALA A 24 27.73 -3.87 -12.82
N ILE A 25 26.82 -3.01 -13.25
CA ILE A 25 25.58 -3.33 -13.92
C ILE A 25 25.55 -2.55 -15.24
N ALA A 26 25.58 -3.26 -16.38
CA ALA A 26 25.42 -2.65 -17.70
C ALA A 26 23.94 -2.65 -18.09
N ILE A 27 23.48 -1.54 -18.61
CA ILE A 27 22.08 -1.29 -18.99
C ILE A 27 22.01 -0.98 -20.49
N ALA A 28 21.10 -1.66 -21.17
CA ALA A 28 20.76 -1.44 -22.56
C ALA A 28 19.26 -1.14 -22.68
N GLY A 29 18.90 0.06 -23.07
CA GLY A 29 17.52 0.52 -23.05
C GLY A 29 16.93 0.45 -21.64
N ASP A 30 15.88 -0.36 -21.45
CA ASP A 30 15.21 -0.51 -20.15
C ASP A 30 15.63 -1.78 -19.37
N ARG A 31 16.65 -2.53 -19.87
CA ARG A 31 17.02 -3.83 -19.31
C ARG A 31 18.47 -3.94 -18.89
N ILE A 32 18.70 -4.80 -17.92
CA ILE A 32 20.04 -5.20 -17.48
C ILE A 32 20.66 -6.13 -18.52
N ALA A 33 21.80 -5.73 -19.09
CA ALA A 33 22.52 -6.46 -20.12
C ALA A 33 23.65 -7.33 -19.56
N ALA A 34 24.31 -6.86 -18.48
CA ALA A 34 25.34 -7.61 -17.77
C ALA A 34 25.41 -7.20 -16.31
N VAL A 35 25.79 -8.13 -15.43
CA VAL A 35 26.09 -7.89 -14.01
C VAL A 35 27.32 -8.73 -13.65
N GLY A 36 28.30 -8.14 -12.96
CA GLY A 36 29.50 -8.88 -12.55
C GLY A 36 30.67 -7.96 -12.21
N PRO A 37 31.92 -8.50 -12.21
CA PRO A 37 33.12 -7.71 -11.96
C PRO A 37 33.22 -6.51 -12.90
N ARG A 38 33.66 -5.36 -12.38
CA ARG A 38 33.71 -4.08 -13.12
C ARG A 38 34.43 -4.19 -14.46
N GLU A 39 35.61 -4.85 -14.46
CA GLU A 39 36.44 -4.98 -15.67
C GLU A 39 35.71 -5.81 -16.75
N ASP A 40 35.05 -6.90 -16.35
CA ASP A 40 34.34 -7.77 -17.26
C ASP A 40 33.13 -7.06 -17.88
N VAL A 41 32.35 -6.31 -17.06
CA VAL A 41 31.19 -5.57 -17.52
C VAL A 41 31.60 -4.41 -18.45
N ARG A 42 32.70 -3.71 -18.14
CA ARG A 42 33.24 -2.67 -19.04
C ARG A 42 33.73 -3.24 -20.36
N ALA A 43 34.48 -4.37 -20.32
CA ALA A 43 34.93 -5.05 -21.52
C ALA A 43 33.75 -5.56 -22.37
N PHE A 44 32.73 -6.11 -21.75
CA PHE A 44 31.49 -6.50 -22.41
C PHE A 44 30.83 -5.30 -23.11
N ALA A 45 30.65 -4.18 -22.40
CA ALA A 45 30.01 -2.99 -22.96
C ALA A 45 30.79 -2.38 -24.14
N LEU A 46 32.10 -2.32 -24.05
CA LEU A 46 32.98 -1.86 -25.15
C LEU A 46 32.85 -2.77 -26.38
N LYS A 47 32.82 -4.07 -26.17
CA LYS A 47 32.65 -5.07 -27.25
C LYS A 47 31.28 -4.92 -27.92
N GLU A 48 30.20 -4.79 -27.14
CA GLU A 48 28.83 -4.64 -27.68
C GLU A 48 28.65 -3.32 -28.44
N ASN A 49 29.24 -2.22 -27.95
CA ASN A 49 29.14 -0.91 -28.61
C ASN A 49 30.04 -0.77 -29.83
N GLY A 50 31.14 -1.56 -29.90
CA GLY A 50 32.09 -1.50 -31.02
C GLY A 50 32.60 -0.08 -31.28
N ASP A 51 32.41 0.43 -32.50
CA ASP A 51 32.76 1.81 -32.89
C ASP A 51 31.69 2.85 -32.47
N GLY A 52 30.62 2.41 -31.81
CA GLY A 52 29.55 3.29 -31.30
C GLY A 52 29.98 4.12 -30.08
N PRO A 53 29.10 4.97 -29.56
CA PRO A 53 29.36 5.76 -28.38
C PRO A 53 29.75 4.90 -27.17
N ALA A 54 30.70 5.36 -26.36
CA ALA A 54 31.00 4.69 -25.09
C ALA A 54 29.82 4.84 -24.13
N PRO A 55 29.55 3.82 -23.26
CA PRO A 55 28.49 3.94 -22.27
C PRO A 55 28.81 5.02 -21.26
N ALA A 56 27.79 5.70 -20.74
CA ALA A 56 27.95 6.53 -19.55
C ALA A 56 28.33 5.64 -18.37
N ILE A 57 29.32 6.07 -17.57
CA ILE A 57 29.74 5.33 -16.35
C ILE A 57 29.36 6.16 -15.15
N ARG A 58 28.63 5.54 -14.22
CA ARG A 58 28.25 6.11 -12.93
C ARG A 58 28.85 5.26 -11.80
N ASP A 59 30.00 5.69 -11.31
CA ASP A 59 30.61 5.07 -10.12
C ASP A 59 30.03 5.73 -8.85
N VAL A 60 29.28 4.97 -8.07
CA VAL A 60 28.65 5.43 -6.83
C VAL A 60 29.49 5.08 -5.58
N GLY A 61 30.72 4.63 -5.77
CA GLY A 61 31.67 4.41 -4.69
C GLY A 61 31.26 3.29 -3.72
N ASP A 62 31.06 3.64 -2.45
CA ASP A 62 30.64 2.74 -1.38
C ASP A 62 29.12 2.70 -1.15
N ALA A 63 28.35 3.45 -1.93
CA ALA A 63 26.90 3.44 -1.85
C ALA A 63 26.34 2.05 -2.14
N LEU A 64 25.32 1.64 -1.40
CA LEU A 64 24.65 0.36 -1.62
C LEU A 64 23.73 0.46 -2.84
N VAL A 65 23.92 -0.41 -3.81
CA VAL A 65 23.03 -0.55 -4.97
C VAL A 65 22.13 -1.77 -4.74
N VAL A 66 20.81 -1.56 -4.82
CA VAL A 66 19.80 -2.60 -4.63
C VAL A 66 18.81 -2.60 -5.80
N PRO A 67 18.02 -3.68 -6.02
CA PRO A 67 16.85 -3.60 -6.88
C PRO A 67 15.92 -2.49 -6.38
N GLY A 68 15.28 -1.76 -7.28
CA GLY A 68 14.28 -0.77 -6.89
C GLY A 68 13.20 -1.38 -6.00
N PHE A 69 12.79 -0.67 -4.97
CA PHE A 69 11.74 -1.12 -4.07
C PHE A 69 10.41 -1.22 -4.81
N HIS A 70 9.61 -2.18 -4.40
CA HIS A 70 8.30 -2.43 -4.96
C HIS A 70 7.27 -2.43 -3.83
N ASP A 71 6.46 -1.38 -3.74
CA ASP A 71 5.36 -1.33 -2.78
C ASP A 71 4.24 -2.26 -3.23
N SER A 72 4.05 -3.37 -2.51
CA SER A 72 3.09 -4.39 -2.92
C SER A 72 1.64 -4.01 -2.62
N HIS A 73 1.37 -2.95 -1.85
CA HIS A 73 0.02 -2.58 -1.45
C HIS A 73 -0.05 -1.12 -1.06
N LEU A 74 -0.72 -0.32 -1.89
CA LEU A 74 -1.11 1.05 -1.54
C LEU A 74 -2.40 1.43 -2.29
N HIS A 75 -3.04 2.50 -1.84
CA HIS A 75 -4.21 3.11 -2.48
C HIS A 75 -3.78 4.40 -3.16
N PHE A 76 -3.38 4.31 -4.43
CA PHE A 76 -2.64 5.37 -5.13
C PHE A 76 -3.41 6.70 -5.15
N PHE A 77 -4.71 6.66 -5.48
CA PHE A 77 -5.54 7.87 -5.54
C PHE A 77 -5.55 8.62 -4.20
N HIS A 78 -5.86 7.92 -3.11
CA HIS A 78 -5.93 8.52 -1.77
C HIS A 78 -4.55 8.99 -1.29
N SER A 79 -3.51 8.19 -1.52
CA SER A 79 -2.13 8.56 -1.21
C SER A 79 -1.72 9.85 -1.91
N ALA A 80 -2.01 9.96 -3.21
CA ALA A 80 -1.69 11.15 -3.99
C ALA A 80 -2.50 12.37 -3.53
N VAL A 81 -3.80 12.21 -3.28
CA VAL A 81 -4.67 13.30 -2.79
C VAL A 81 -4.17 13.83 -1.44
N TYR A 82 -3.91 12.96 -0.47
CA TYR A 82 -3.45 13.36 0.86
C TYR A 82 -1.98 13.83 0.91
N ALA A 83 -1.16 13.44 -0.04
CA ALA A 83 0.21 13.95 -0.19
C ALA A 83 0.31 15.27 -1.01
N SER A 84 -0.81 15.84 -1.41
CA SER A 84 -0.90 17.03 -2.27
C SER A 84 -1.70 18.16 -1.60
N PRO A 85 -1.76 19.35 -2.21
CA PRO A 85 -2.63 20.44 -1.74
C PRO A 85 -4.14 20.18 -1.91
N LEU A 86 -4.57 19.00 -2.35
CA LEU A 86 -6.00 18.66 -2.49
C LEU A 86 -6.67 18.35 -1.16
N ALA A 87 -5.91 17.74 -0.23
CA ALA A 87 -6.39 17.38 1.10
C ALA A 87 -5.28 17.56 2.14
N THR A 88 -5.63 17.48 3.41
CA THR A 88 -4.66 17.54 4.51
C THR A 88 -4.96 16.47 5.56
N MET A 89 -3.94 16.09 6.32
CA MET A 89 -4.08 15.14 7.44
C MET A 89 -3.61 15.77 8.75
N PHE A 90 -4.41 15.63 9.81
CA PHE A 90 -4.04 16.09 11.15
C PHE A 90 -4.92 15.45 12.23
N LEU A 91 -4.37 15.21 13.41
CA LEU A 91 -5.13 14.67 14.54
C LEU A 91 -6.09 15.68 15.16
N GLY A 92 -5.69 16.93 15.26
CA GLY A 92 -6.42 17.96 16.00
C GLY A 92 -6.44 17.71 17.54
N LYS A 93 -6.42 18.77 18.32
CA LYS A 93 -6.46 18.69 19.80
C LYS A 93 -7.88 18.79 20.35
N ASN A 94 -8.77 19.41 19.59
CA ASN A 94 -10.19 19.62 19.86
C ASN A 94 -10.86 20.15 18.58
N GLU A 95 -12.18 20.36 18.63
CA GLU A 95 -12.97 20.91 17.51
C GLU A 95 -12.42 22.26 17.02
N ALA A 96 -12.09 23.18 17.92
CA ALA A 96 -11.58 24.50 17.54
C ALA A 96 -10.20 24.44 16.85
N ASP A 97 -9.31 23.56 17.31
CA ASP A 97 -8.00 23.35 16.65
C ASP A 97 -8.16 22.74 15.26
N CYS A 98 -9.11 21.81 15.08
CA CYS A 98 -9.44 21.28 13.75
C CYS A 98 -9.92 22.38 12.80
N VAL A 99 -10.83 23.23 13.24
CA VAL A 99 -11.32 24.37 12.44
C VAL A 99 -10.19 25.33 12.08
N ALA A 100 -9.33 25.68 13.05
CA ALA A 100 -8.18 26.55 12.79
C ALA A 100 -7.20 25.97 11.75
N ARG A 101 -6.92 24.66 11.80
CA ARG A 101 -6.12 23.97 10.80
C ARG A 101 -6.77 23.99 9.42
N MET A 102 -8.09 23.79 9.35
CA MET A 102 -8.83 23.91 8.09
C MET A 102 -8.80 25.34 7.53
N GLN A 103 -8.82 26.37 8.39
CA GLN A 103 -8.67 27.76 7.94
C GLN A 103 -7.27 28.03 7.37
N ALA A 104 -6.22 27.48 7.99
CA ALA A 104 -4.87 27.56 7.45
C ALA A 104 -4.75 26.85 6.09
N PHE A 105 -5.28 25.63 6.00
CA PHE A 105 -5.32 24.87 4.74
C PHE A 105 -6.13 25.58 3.65
N ALA A 106 -7.25 26.22 4.00
CA ALA A 106 -8.08 26.97 3.06
C ALA A 106 -7.34 28.15 2.40
N ALA A 107 -6.32 28.71 3.05
CA ALA A 107 -5.48 29.76 2.46
C ALA A 107 -4.58 29.22 1.33
N GLU A 108 -4.15 27.96 1.42
CA GLU A 108 -3.36 27.28 0.41
C GLU A 108 -4.23 26.73 -0.73
N ARG A 109 -5.50 26.39 -0.43
CA ARG A 109 -6.47 25.89 -1.39
C ARG A 109 -7.68 26.86 -1.46
N PRO A 110 -7.65 27.88 -2.32
CA PRO A 110 -8.67 28.94 -2.32
C PRO A 110 -10.04 28.50 -2.87
N ASN A 111 -10.14 27.44 -3.66
CA ASN A 111 -11.36 27.00 -4.34
C ASN A 111 -11.69 25.53 -4.08
N GLY A 112 -12.93 25.14 -4.38
CA GLY A 112 -13.42 23.75 -4.28
C GLY A 112 -13.60 23.28 -2.84
N TRP A 113 -13.80 22.00 -2.68
CA TRP A 113 -13.93 21.33 -1.39
C TRP A 113 -12.68 21.49 -0.52
N LEU A 114 -12.90 21.61 0.79
CA LEU A 114 -11.86 21.46 1.80
C LEU A 114 -11.97 20.07 2.40
N LEU A 115 -10.97 19.25 2.14
CA LEU A 115 -10.92 17.87 2.59
C LEU A 115 -9.80 17.66 3.61
N ALA A 116 -10.11 16.98 4.70
CA ALA A 116 -9.12 16.54 5.67
C ALA A 116 -9.46 15.15 6.23
N GLN A 117 -8.47 14.53 6.87
CA GLN A 117 -8.63 13.30 7.64
C GLN A 117 -7.79 13.34 8.90
N GLY A 118 -8.24 12.63 9.96
CA GLY A 118 -7.39 12.31 11.10
C GLY A 118 -7.93 12.69 12.46
N TRP A 119 -9.00 13.50 12.57
CA TRP A 119 -9.54 13.86 13.87
C TRP A 119 -10.03 12.63 14.66
N ARG A 120 -9.90 12.71 16.01
CA ARG A 120 -10.25 11.60 16.93
C ARG A 120 -10.80 12.22 18.23
N GLU A 121 -12.14 12.37 18.33
CA GLU A 121 -12.79 13.03 19.47
C GLU A 121 -12.50 12.35 20.80
N TYR A 122 -12.34 11.02 20.81
CA TYR A 122 -12.01 10.28 22.04
C TYR A 122 -10.63 10.62 22.63
N ARG A 123 -9.77 11.32 21.86
CA ARG A 123 -8.48 11.86 22.33
C ARG A 123 -8.57 13.32 22.80
N TRP A 124 -9.73 13.95 22.65
CA TRP A 124 -9.93 15.34 23.03
C TRP A 124 -10.28 15.47 24.51
N ASP A 125 -10.08 16.65 25.08
CA ASP A 125 -10.49 17.00 26.44
C ASP A 125 -11.34 18.28 26.41
N PRO A 126 -12.66 18.17 26.65
CA PRO A 126 -13.47 16.95 26.85
C PRO A 126 -13.67 16.17 25.53
N PRO A 127 -13.93 14.83 25.58
CA PRO A 127 -14.16 13.99 24.41
C PRO A 127 -15.61 14.17 23.89
N VAL A 128 -15.83 15.25 23.17
CA VAL A 128 -17.15 15.62 22.62
C VAL A 128 -17.10 15.61 21.12
N LEU A 129 -18.12 14.97 20.51
CA LEU A 129 -18.28 14.99 19.05
C LEU A 129 -18.41 16.43 18.54
N PRO A 130 -17.76 16.77 17.42
CA PRO A 130 -17.90 18.06 16.79
C PRO A 130 -19.26 18.23 16.12
N SER A 131 -19.59 19.45 15.73
CA SER A 131 -20.81 19.76 15.00
C SER A 131 -20.56 20.64 13.78
N LYS A 132 -21.53 20.68 12.85
CA LYS A 132 -21.45 21.55 11.67
C LYS A 132 -21.28 23.03 12.01
N HIS A 133 -21.77 23.47 13.18
CA HIS A 133 -21.85 24.90 13.53
C HIS A 133 -20.48 25.60 13.59
N SER A 134 -19.46 24.93 14.09
CA SER A 134 -18.10 25.49 14.13
C SER A 134 -17.50 25.64 12.73
N LEU A 135 -17.75 24.67 11.84
CA LEU A 135 -17.36 24.74 10.44
C LEU A 135 -18.19 25.79 9.67
N ASP A 136 -19.51 25.90 9.93
CA ASP A 136 -20.38 26.90 9.31
C ASP A 136 -19.94 28.32 9.63
N ALA A 137 -19.50 28.56 10.87
CA ALA A 137 -18.97 29.85 11.29
C ALA A 137 -17.69 30.24 10.54
N ALA A 138 -16.84 29.27 10.23
CA ALA A 138 -15.57 29.47 9.53
C ALA A 138 -15.73 29.45 8.00
N PHE A 139 -16.65 28.63 7.49
CA PHE A 139 -16.85 28.34 6.06
C PHE A 139 -18.34 28.34 5.69
N PRO A 140 -19.02 29.50 5.70
CA PRO A 140 -20.48 29.58 5.55
C PRO A 140 -21.00 29.13 4.17
N THR A 141 -20.16 29.18 3.14
CA THR A 141 -20.58 28.89 1.74
C THR A 141 -19.67 27.88 1.05
N ARG A 142 -18.61 27.44 1.71
CA ARG A 142 -17.65 26.52 1.10
C ARG A 142 -17.81 25.13 1.70
N PRO A 143 -17.95 24.06 0.90
CA PRO A 143 -18.10 22.70 1.41
C PRO A 143 -16.82 22.24 2.11
N VAL A 144 -17.00 21.66 3.30
CA VAL A 144 -15.91 21.13 4.16
C VAL A 144 -16.27 19.73 4.59
N ALA A 145 -15.31 18.81 4.44
CA ALA A 145 -15.42 17.41 4.83
C ALA A 145 -14.16 16.97 5.60
N LEU A 146 -14.34 16.52 6.84
CA LEU A 146 -13.27 15.98 7.66
C LEU A 146 -13.59 14.53 8.02
N TYR A 147 -12.81 13.58 7.48
CA TYR A 147 -12.87 12.19 7.92
C TYR A 147 -12.18 12.00 9.27
N SER A 148 -12.74 11.16 10.12
CA SER A 148 -12.06 10.68 11.33
C SER A 148 -10.75 9.95 10.98
N GLY A 149 -9.92 9.67 11.99
CA GLY A 149 -8.64 9.03 11.76
C GLY A 149 -8.74 7.63 11.14
N ASP A 150 -9.86 6.95 11.39
CA ASP A 150 -10.19 5.63 10.81
C ASP A 150 -11.03 5.70 9.53
N ALA A 151 -11.37 6.92 9.08
CA ALA A 151 -12.23 7.20 7.92
C ALA A 151 -13.69 6.70 8.01
N HIS A 152 -14.13 6.17 9.17
CA HIS A 152 -15.48 5.65 9.35
C HIS A 152 -16.51 6.72 9.73
N THR A 153 -16.07 7.88 10.18
CA THR A 153 -16.94 9.02 10.51
C THR A 153 -16.53 10.24 9.71
N LEU A 154 -17.53 10.93 9.17
CA LEU A 154 -17.36 12.15 8.38
C LEU A 154 -18.02 13.31 9.09
N TRP A 155 -17.31 14.42 9.23
CA TRP A 155 -17.79 15.68 9.79
C TRP A 155 -17.92 16.72 8.67
N LEU A 156 -19.14 17.18 8.42
CA LEU A 156 -19.54 18.07 7.34
C LEU A 156 -20.08 19.40 7.87
N ASN A 157 -19.88 20.48 7.12
CA ASN A 157 -20.61 21.73 7.33
C ASN A 157 -21.92 21.77 6.55
N SER A 158 -22.73 22.82 6.76
CA SER A 158 -24.02 22.98 6.08
C SER A 158 -23.86 23.11 4.56
N ALA A 159 -22.84 23.82 4.08
CA ALA A 159 -22.57 23.93 2.64
C ALA A 159 -22.27 22.57 1.99
N ALA A 160 -21.57 21.69 2.69
CA ALA A 160 -21.32 20.32 2.22
C ALA A 160 -22.60 19.48 2.24
N LEU A 161 -23.42 19.57 3.28
CA LEU A 161 -24.72 18.89 3.34
C LEU A 161 -25.62 19.31 2.18
N ASP A 162 -25.68 20.61 1.88
CA ASP A 162 -26.47 21.15 0.79
C ASP A 162 -25.99 20.64 -0.59
N GLU A 163 -24.67 20.63 -0.83
CA GLU A 163 -24.09 20.14 -2.09
C GLU A 163 -24.29 18.64 -2.27
N LEU A 164 -24.27 17.85 -1.17
CA LEU A 164 -24.56 16.42 -1.17
C LEU A 164 -26.08 16.13 -1.21
N GLY A 165 -26.95 17.14 -1.18
CA GLY A 165 -28.39 16.99 -1.18
C GLY A 165 -28.96 16.35 0.10
N LEU A 166 -28.21 16.44 1.21
CA LEU A 166 -28.63 15.88 2.49
C LEU A 166 -29.51 16.85 3.28
N THR A 167 -30.67 16.36 3.67
CA THR A 167 -31.67 17.14 4.42
C THR A 167 -32.07 16.40 5.70
N ARG A 168 -32.84 17.06 6.56
CA ARG A 168 -33.43 16.43 7.74
C ARG A 168 -34.26 15.16 7.43
N ASP A 169 -34.75 15.01 6.21
CA ASP A 169 -35.61 13.90 5.81
C ASP A 169 -34.81 12.80 5.06
N SER A 170 -33.51 13.00 4.85
CA SER A 170 -32.63 12.01 4.20
C SER A 170 -32.53 10.73 5.02
N VAL A 171 -32.63 9.59 4.33
CA VAL A 171 -32.52 8.25 4.92
C VAL A 171 -31.13 7.70 4.62
N PRO A 172 -30.35 7.30 5.65
CA PRO A 172 -29.05 6.71 5.42
C PRO A 172 -29.14 5.31 4.80
N PRO A 173 -28.13 4.83 4.08
CA PRO A 173 -28.05 3.44 3.63
C PRO A 173 -28.00 2.48 4.84
N ALA A 174 -28.33 1.21 4.60
CA ALA A 174 -28.25 0.17 5.61
C ALA A 174 -26.80 0.08 6.15
N GLY A 175 -26.65 0.03 7.45
CA GLY A 175 -25.35 0.01 8.13
C GLY A 175 -24.70 1.39 8.30
N GLY A 176 -25.36 2.48 7.88
CA GLY A 176 -24.90 3.86 8.10
C GLY A 176 -25.87 4.69 8.91
N SER A 177 -25.43 5.88 9.36
CA SER A 177 -26.30 6.84 10.05
C SER A 177 -25.95 8.28 9.75
N TYR A 178 -26.96 9.17 9.89
CA TYR A 178 -26.84 10.62 9.96
C TYR A 178 -27.20 11.05 11.38
N ASP A 179 -26.23 11.60 12.12
CA ASP A 179 -26.48 12.06 13.49
C ASP A 179 -27.41 13.29 13.47
N ARG A 180 -28.37 13.34 14.41
CA ARG A 180 -29.37 14.40 14.52
C ARG A 180 -29.39 15.00 15.92
N ASP A 181 -29.68 16.27 15.98
CA ASP A 181 -29.89 16.98 17.24
C ASP A 181 -31.29 16.69 17.85
N GLY A 182 -31.56 17.30 19.02
CA GLY A 182 -32.86 17.16 19.70
C GLY A 182 -34.06 17.74 18.95
N GLN A 183 -33.84 18.50 17.88
CA GLN A 183 -34.87 19.07 16.97
C GLN A 183 -34.99 18.23 15.69
N GLY A 184 -34.17 17.19 15.52
CA GLY A 184 -34.13 16.31 14.35
C GLY A 184 -33.35 16.89 13.17
N GLU A 185 -32.61 17.99 13.36
CA GLU A 185 -31.73 18.55 12.34
C GLU A 185 -30.40 17.77 12.27
N LEU A 186 -29.80 17.70 11.07
CA LEU A 186 -28.50 17.06 10.88
C LEU A 186 -27.40 17.83 11.64
N THR A 187 -26.60 17.11 12.45
CA THR A 187 -25.46 17.70 13.18
C THR A 187 -24.25 17.93 12.31
N GLY A 188 -24.19 17.32 11.13
CA GLY A 188 -23.02 17.25 10.24
C GLY A 188 -22.19 15.99 10.42
N ILE A 189 -22.51 15.14 11.40
CA ILE A 189 -21.83 13.84 11.59
C ILE A 189 -22.53 12.76 10.79
N VAL A 190 -21.76 12.06 9.98
CA VAL A 190 -22.17 10.94 9.11
C VAL A 190 -21.29 9.73 9.41
N ARG A 191 -21.91 8.54 9.57
CA ARG A 191 -21.18 7.35 10.03
C ARG A 191 -21.28 6.19 9.09
N GLU A 192 -20.20 5.38 9.10
CA GLU A 192 -20.12 4.05 8.47
C GLU A 192 -20.52 4.06 7.00
N ALA A 193 -21.41 3.14 6.59
CA ALA A 193 -21.88 3.03 5.20
C ALA A 193 -22.41 4.34 4.62
N ALA A 194 -22.94 5.24 5.45
CA ALA A 194 -23.38 6.56 4.99
C ALA A 194 -22.20 7.47 4.64
N ALA A 195 -21.13 7.48 5.44
CA ALA A 195 -19.90 8.23 5.14
C ALA A 195 -19.22 7.68 3.86
N MET A 196 -19.16 6.36 3.74
CA MET A 196 -18.60 5.68 2.57
C MET A 196 -19.39 5.96 1.29
N ALA A 197 -20.71 5.99 1.36
CA ALA A 197 -21.58 6.30 0.21
C ALA A 197 -21.39 7.72 -0.34
N LEU A 198 -20.89 8.66 0.48
CA LEU A 198 -20.62 10.04 0.07
C LEU A 198 -19.22 10.23 -0.53
N MET A 199 -18.30 9.32 -0.25
CA MET A 199 -16.90 9.41 -0.67
C MET A 199 -16.73 9.61 -2.19
N PRO A 200 -17.45 8.90 -3.09
CA PRO A 200 -17.32 9.10 -4.53
C PRO A 200 -17.68 10.53 -4.97
N HIS A 201 -18.68 11.14 -4.36
CA HIS A 201 -19.07 12.52 -4.67
C HIS A 201 -17.98 13.50 -4.23
N ILE A 202 -17.50 13.38 -2.99
CA ILE A 202 -16.47 14.26 -2.42
C ILE A 202 -15.17 14.13 -3.22
N MET A 203 -14.71 12.90 -3.44
CA MET A 203 -13.47 12.62 -4.17
C MET A 203 -13.59 12.92 -5.68
N GLY A 204 -14.79 12.79 -6.24
CA GLY A 204 -15.09 13.16 -7.62
C GLY A 204 -15.21 14.67 -7.87
N SER A 205 -15.09 15.50 -6.82
CA SER A 205 -15.08 16.96 -6.95
C SER A 205 -13.77 17.52 -7.50
N PHE A 206 -12.70 16.74 -7.48
CA PHE A 206 -11.41 17.11 -8.05
C PHE A 206 -11.41 16.97 -9.57
N THR A 207 -10.84 17.94 -10.25
CA THR A 207 -10.65 17.87 -11.71
C THR A 207 -9.57 16.85 -12.09
N ASP A 208 -9.63 16.31 -13.30
CA ASP A 208 -8.63 15.36 -13.79
C ASP A 208 -7.22 15.94 -13.77
N GLU A 209 -7.03 17.24 -14.02
CA GLU A 209 -5.70 17.87 -13.96
C GLU A 209 -5.21 18.03 -12.53
N GLU A 210 -6.08 18.37 -11.57
CA GLU A 210 -5.72 18.38 -10.14
C GLU A 210 -5.27 16.98 -9.67
N VAL A 211 -5.99 15.94 -10.08
CA VAL A 211 -5.61 14.55 -9.77
C VAL A 211 -4.30 14.17 -10.47
N ALA A 212 -4.11 14.57 -11.72
CA ALA A 212 -2.86 14.32 -12.45
C ALA A 212 -1.66 15.03 -11.79
N ASP A 213 -1.84 16.27 -11.29
CA ASP A 213 -0.79 16.99 -10.55
C ASP A 213 -0.47 16.30 -9.22
N ALA A 214 -1.49 15.86 -8.48
CA ALA A 214 -1.30 15.07 -7.27
C ALA A 214 -0.53 13.76 -7.55
N TYR A 215 -0.86 13.08 -8.65
CA TYR A 215 -0.16 11.87 -9.08
C TYR A 215 1.30 12.13 -9.42
N ARG A 216 1.63 13.22 -10.14
CA ARG A 216 3.02 13.61 -10.41
C ARG A 216 3.81 13.83 -9.12
N GLY A 217 3.20 14.55 -8.16
CA GLY A 217 3.81 14.76 -6.84
C GLY A 217 4.05 13.46 -6.08
N PHE A 218 3.09 12.55 -6.11
CA PHE A 218 3.22 11.26 -5.44
C PHE A 218 4.24 10.35 -6.13
N PHE A 219 4.28 10.32 -7.45
CA PHE A 219 5.33 9.63 -8.20
C PHE A 219 6.74 10.16 -7.88
N ALA A 220 6.90 11.48 -7.74
CA ALA A 220 8.16 12.07 -7.31
C ALA A 220 8.54 11.58 -5.89
N ARG A 221 7.59 11.54 -4.96
CA ARG A 221 7.79 11.01 -3.59
C ARG A 221 8.17 9.53 -3.59
N LEU A 222 7.54 8.70 -4.42
CA LEU A 222 7.93 7.29 -4.59
C LEU A 222 9.38 7.17 -5.07
N ALA A 223 9.76 7.94 -6.09
CA ALA A 223 11.12 7.94 -6.63
C ALA A 223 12.15 8.42 -5.59
N GLU A 224 11.82 9.43 -4.77
CA GLU A 224 12.65 9.92 -3.66
C GLU A 224 12.89 8.84 -2.58
N ASN A 225 11.97 7.88 -2.44
CA ASN A 225 12.07 6.76 -1.51
C ASN A 225 12.60 5.48 -2.16
N GLY A 226 13.10 5.54 -3.40
CA GLY A 226 13.67 4.38 -4.11
C GLY A 226 12.63 3.39 -4.63
N VAL A 227 11.34 3.75 -4.61
CA VAL A 227 10.24 2.91 -5.08
C VAL A 227 10.09 3.05 -6.59
N THR A 228 10.26 1.95 -7.30
CA THR A 228 10.20 1.89 -8.77
C THR A 228 8.98 1.16 -9.30
N SER A 229 8.23 0.50 -8.42
CA SER A 229 7.00 -0.22 -8.78
C SER A 229 6.01 -0.20 -7.61
N VAL A 230 4.72 -0.16 -7.92
CA VAL A 230 3.64 -0.19 -6.94
C VAL A 230 2.51 -1.11 -7.38
N CYS A 231 1.77 -1.62 -6.41
CA CYS A 231 0.47 -2.24 -6.64
C CYS A 231 -0.60 -1.29 -6.13
N ASP A 232 -1.39 -0.73 -7.06
CA ASP A 232 -2.52 0.14 -6.77
C ASP A 232 -3.75 -0.71 -6.50
N MET A 233 -4.19 -0.72 -5.24
CA MET A 233 -5.26 -1.56 -4.73
C MET A 233 -6.59 -0.84 -4.74
N SER A 234 -7.65 -1.55 -5.13
CA SER A 234 -9.01 -1.13 -4.83
C SER A 234 -9.16 -0.79 -3.35
N LEU A 235 -9.81 0.34 -3.04
CA LEU A 235 -9.99 0.81 -1.68
C LEU A 235 -11.12 0.08 -0.94
N MET A 236 -12.14 -0.40 -1.65
CA MET A 236 -13.34 -0.97 -1.04
C MET A 236 -13.92 -2.15 -1.80
N ALA A 237 -14.67 -2.99 -1.08
CA ALA A 237 -15.36 -4.17 -1.60
C ALA A 237 -16.51 -3.85 -2.57
N HIS A 238 -17.03 -2.62 -2.54
CA HIS A 238 -18.27 -2.26 -3.24
C HIS A 238 -18.02 -1.69 -4.63
N PRO A 239 -18.93 -1.91 -5.60
CA PRO A 239 -18.84 -1.34 -6.93
C PRO A 239 -18.71 0.20 -6.90
N GLY A 240 -17.82 0.74 -7.74
CA GLY A 240 -17.60 2.19 -7.87
C GLY A 240 -16.78 2.84 -6.75
N LEU A 241 -16.33 2.06 -5.77
CA LEU A 241 -15.49 2.52 -4.66
C LEU A 241 -14.05 1.97 -4.73
N ASP A 242 -13.60 1.53 -5.89
CA ASP A 242 -12.22 1.06 -6.04
C ASP A 242 -11.20 2.20 -6.15
N PHE A 243 -11.62 3.36 -6.60
CA PHE A 243 -10.79 4.56 -6.80
C PHE A 243 -9.53 4.34 -7.65
N ILE A 244 -9.52 3.30 -8.47
CA ILE A 244 -8.45 3.08 -9.44
C ILE A 244 -8.67 3.99 -10.65
N ARG A 245 -7.82 5.01 -10.78
CA ARG A 245 -7.83 5.98 -11.88
C ARG A 245 -6.83 5.57 -12.95
N ASP A 246 -7.14 4.43 -13.61
CA ASP A 246 -6.34 3.91 -14.73
C ASP A 246 -6.22 4.91 -15.89
N ASP A 247 -7.23 5.74 -16.08
CA ASP A 247 -7.25 6.84 -17.05
C ASP A 247 -6.15 7.89 -16.76
N VAL A 248 -5.95 8.28 -15.50
CA VAL A 248 -4.89 9.22 -15.09
C VAL A 248 -3.52 8.59 -15.27
N HIS A 249 -3.33 7.35 -14.82
CA HIS A 249 -2.08 6.61 -15.04
C HIS A 249 -1.74 6.50 -16.53
N ALA A 250 -2.72 6.16 -17.37
CA ALA A 250 -2.53 6.06 -18.83
C ALA A 250 -2.19 7.42 -19.46
N ALA A 251 -2.82 8.51 -19.02
CA ALA A 251 -2.51 9.86 -19.48
C ALA A 251 -1.07 10.27 -19.13
N LEU A 252 -0.61 9.98 -17.91
CA LEU A 252 0.77 10.24 -17.48
C LEU A 252 1.77 9.34 -18.22
N LEU A 253 1.43 8.07 -18.46
CA LEU A 253 2.25 7.17 -19.27
C LEU A 253 2.44 7.72 -20.70
N ALA A 254 1.37 8.18 -21.33
CA ALA A 254 1.42 8.74 -22.69
C ALA A 254 2.31 9.99 -22.76
N ARG A 255 2.45 10.74 -21.68
CA ARG A 255 3.34 11.92 -21.56
C ARG A 255 4.78 11.54 -21.16
N GLY A 256 5.07 10.26 -20.82
CA GLY A 256 6.38 9.82 -20.31
C GLY A 256 6.68 10.27 -18.88
N GLU A 257 5.65 10.59 -18.11
CA GLU A 257 5.76 11.20 -16.77
C GLU A 257 5.76 10.17 -15.62
N LEU A 258 5.52 8.87 -15.90
CA LEU A 258 5.63 7.85 -14.87
C LEU A 258 7.08 7.68 -14.39
N THR A 259 7.28 7.69 -13.09
CA THR A 259 8.58 7.42 -12.44
C THR A 259 8.58 6.10 -11.65
N ALA A 260 7.44 5.43 -11.57
CA ALA A 260 7.29 4.08 -11.06
C ALA A 260 6.34 3.28 -11.98
N ARG A 261 6.49 1.96 -11.97
CA ARG A 261 5.57 1.04 -12.66
C ARG A 261 4.34 0.85 -11.81
N VAL A 262 3.18 0.75 -12.43
CA VAL A 262 1.89 0.59 -11.76
C VAL A 262 1.25 -0.73 -12.14
N ASN A 263 0.86 -1.50 -11.13
CA ASN A 263 0.11 -2.74 -11.26
C ASN A 263 -1.26 -2.52 -10.63
N LEU A 264 -2.30 -2.48 -11.46
CA LEU A 264 -3.68 -2.16 -11.06
C LEU A 264 -4.42 -3.41 -10.59
N PHE A 265 -5.06 -3.32 -9.44
CA PHE A 265 -5.89 -4.39 -8.86
C PHE A 265 -7.30 -3.86 -8.57
N PRO A 266 -8.18 -3.75 -9.59
CA PRO A 266 -9.55 -3.34 -9.40
C PRO A 266 -10.33 -4.33 -8.53
N THR A 267 -11.48 -3.90 -7.99
CA THR A 267 -12.36 -4.74 -7.18
C THR A 267 -12.84 -5.97 -7.97
N LEU A 268 -12.70 -7.15 -7.38
CA LEU A 268 -13.28 -8.39 -7.92
C LEU A 268 -14.80 -8.39 -7.69
N LEU A 269 -15.55 -8.47 -8.77
CA LEU A 269 -17.01 -8.53 -8.80
C LEU A 269 -17.45 -9.64 -9.76
N ASP A 270 -18.75 -9.94 -9.84
CA ASP A 270 -19.32 -10.84 -10.85
C ASP A 270 -18.99 -10.38 -12.27
N ASP A 271 -19.12 -9.10 -12.53
CA ASP A 271 -18.72 -8.48 -13.79
C ASP A 271 -17.22 -8.16 -13.79
N MET A 272 -16.46 -8.92 -14.55
CA MET A 272 -15.02 -8.76 -14.71
C MET A 272 -14.63 -7.92 -15.93
N SER A 273 -15.59 -7.40 -16.69
CA SER A 273 -15.34 -6.71 -17.97
C SER A 273 -14.37 -5.54 -17.83
N ARG A 274 -14.48 -4.72 -16.78
CA ARG A 274 -13.56 -3.60 -16.52
C ARG A 274 -12.10 -4.05 -16.39
N PHE A 275 -11.86 -5.12 -15.67
CA PHE A 275 -10.51 -5.68 -15.53
C PHE A 275 -10.00 -6.25 -16.84
N GLU A 276 -10.85 -6.95 -17.59
CA GLU A 276 -10.50 -7.54 -18.88
C GLU A 276 -10.13 -6.43 -19.87
N ASP A 277 -10.88 -5.32 -19.91
CA ASP A 277 -10.57 -4.12 -20.70
C ASP A 277 -9.23 -3.49 -20.28
N MET A 278 -8.95 -3.36 -18.99
CA MET A 278 -7.66 -2.84 -18.48
C MET A 278 -6.52 -3.76 -18.91
N ARG A 279 -6.70 -5.06 -18.79
CA ARG A 279 -5.69 -6.06 -19.14
C ARG A 279 -5.37 -6.09 -20.64
N GLU A 280 -6.36 -5.87 -21.50
CA GLU A 280 -6.15 -5.72 -22.94
C GLU A 280 -5.40 -4.42 -23.29
N ARG A 281 -5.77 -3.32 -22.64
CA ARG A 281 -5.18 -1.99 -22.89
C ARG A 281 -3.76 -1.85 -22.37
N TYR A 282 -3.46 -2.42 -21.20
CA TYR A 282 -2.21 -2.18 -20.46
C TYR A 282 -1.28 -3.40 -20.52
N THR A 283 -0.64 -3.61 -21.67
CA THR A 283 0.27 -4.74 -21.92
C THR A 283 1.74 -4.39 -21.79
N GLY A 284 2.07 -3.09 -21.65
CA GLY A 284 3.45 -2.60 -21.57
C GLY A 284 4.07 -2.81 -20.17
N PRO A 285 5.39 -2.59 -20.04
CA PRO A 285 6.09 -2.82 -18.78
C PRO A 285 5.81 -1.76 -17.70
N TYR A 286 5.16 -0.63 -18.02
CA TYR A 286 4.96 0.49 -17.11
C TYR A 286 3.60 0.48 -16.41
N LEU A 287 2.57 0.00 -17.07
CA LEU A 287 1.20 -0.08 -16.57
C LEU A 287 0.60 -1.43 -16.94
N GLN A 288 0.08 -2.17 -15.97
CA GLN A 288 -0.52 -3.50 -16.15
C GLN A 288 -1.68 -3.68 -15.17
N ALA A 289 -2.60 -4.59 -15.50
CA ALA A 289 -3.65 -5.08 -14.60
C ALA A 289 -3.45 -6.60 -14.43
N PRO A 290 -2.67 -7.04 -13.42
CA PRO A 290 -2.31 -8.45 -13.27
C PRO A 290 -3.38 -9.30 -12.60
N GLY A 291 -4.30 -8.73 -11.81
CA GLY A 291 -5.30 -9.45 -11.04
C GLY A 291 -6.30 -8.51 -10.36
N PHE A 292 -7.01 -9.04 -9.39
CA PHE A 292 -8.07 -8.36 -8.65
C PHE A 292 -7.71 -8.14 -7.19
N LYS A 293 -8.41 -7.20 -6.55
CA LYS A 293 -8.48 -7.02 -5.09
C LYS A 293 -9.91 -7.27 -4.62
N GLN A 294 -10.06 -7.90 -3.44
CA GLN A 294 -11.33 -7.96 -2.73
C GLN A 294 -11.11 -7.91 -1.21
N PHE A 295 -12.16 -7.60 -0.45
CA PHE A 295 -12.15 -7.49 1.01
C PHE A 295 -12.99 -8.60 1.60
N PHE A 296 -12.38 -9.41 2.47
CA PHE A 296 -13.13 -10.48 3.13
C PHE A 296 -13.62 -10.07 4.52
N ASP A 297 -12.86 -9.24 5.21
CA ASP A 297 -13.24 -8.70 6.52
C ASP A 297 -12.81 -7.23 6.68
N GLY A 298 -12.89 -6.72 7.88
CA GLY A 298 -12.45 -5.38 8.26
C GLY A 298 -11.22 -5.42 9.18
N VAL A 299 -11.19 -4.58 10.23
CA VAL A 299 -10.03 -4.37 11.12
C VAL A 299 -10.34 -4.76 12.57
N SER A 300 -9.32 -5.25 13.30
CA SER A 300 -9.48 -5.73 14.69
C SER A 300 -9.90 -4.61 15.64
N SER A 301 -9.33 -3.41 15.50
CA SER A 301 -9.62 -2.26 16.38
C SER A 301 -11.08 -1.77 16.31
N GLN A 302 -11.81 -2.13 15.26
CA GLN A 302 -13.23 -1.79 15.06
C GLN A 302 -14.15 -3.00 15.30
N HIS A 303 -13.62 -4.16 15.73
CA HIS A 303 -14.31 -5.43 15.81
C HIS A 303 -15.01 -5.85 14.49
N THR A 304 -14.41 -5.47 13.37
CA THR A 304 -14.90 -5.83 12.03
C THR A 304 -14.03 -6.87 11.32
N ALA A 305 -12.83 -7.17 11.84
CA ALA A 305 -12.09 -8.36 11.43
C ALA A 305 -12.85 -9.62 11.85
N TRP A 306 -12.94 -10.60 10.96
CA TRP A 306 -13.66 -11.83 11.23
C TRP A 306 -12.74 -12.85 11.91
N VAL A 307 -13.04 -13.13 13.19
CA VAL A 307 -12.22 -14.00 14.05
C VAL A 307 -13.02 -15.23 14.49
N THR A 308 -12.32 -16.34 14.78
CA THR A 308 -12.94 -17.61 15.20
C THR A 308 -13.46 -17.56 16.63
N GLU A 309 -12.73 -16.93 17.53
CA GLU A 309 -13.11 -16.76 18.93
C GLU A 309 -13.50 -15.30 19.18
N PRO A 310 -14.45 -15.02 20.09
CA PRO A 310 -14.89 -13.65 20.36
C PRO A 310 -13.75 -12.71 20.74
N TYR A 311 -13.92 -11.43 20.43
CA TYR A 311 -13.03 -10.38 20.91
C TYR A 311 -12.96 -10.38 22.43
N ALA A 312 -11.75 -10.17 22.98
CA ALA A 312 -11.53 -10.17 24.44
C ALA A 312 -12.22 -8.99 25.14
N ASN A 313 -12.38 -7.86 24.45
CA ASN A 313 -13.06 -6.65 24.88
C ASN A 313 -14.44 -6.48 24.22
N ALA A 314 -15.07 -7.57 23.77
CA ALA A 314 -16.37 -7.53 23.11
C ALA A 314 -17.42 -6.78 23.95
N LEU A 315 -18.14 -5.85 23.30
CA LEU A 315 -19.26 -5.14 23.94
C LEU A 315 -20.56 -5.95 23.90
N VAL A 316 -20.64 -6.92 23.01
CA VAL A 316 -21.75 -7.84 22.84
C VAL A 316 -21.21 -9.27 22.96
N GLU A 317 -21.88 -10.11 23.74
CA GLU A 317 -21.48 -11.51 23.94
C GLU A 317 -21.43 -12.24 22.58
N GLY A 318 -20.29 -12.90 22.32
CA GLY A 318 -20.07 -13.67 21.10
C GLY A 318 -19.70 -12.83 19.87
N ASP A 319 -19.28 -11.57 20.05
CA ASP A 319 -18.80 -10.73 18.95
C ASP A 319 -17.50 -11.28 18.37
N CYS A 320 -17.57 -11.83 17.17
CA CYS A 320 -16.45 -12.36 16.38
C CYS A 320 -16.19 -11.53 15.11
N GLY A 321 -16.76 -10.34 14.99
CA GLY A 321 -16.78 -9.64 13.71
C GLY A 321 -17.60 -10.41 12.67
N ARG A 322 -17.34 -10.13 11.39
CA ARG A 322 -18.04 -10.81 10.28
C ARG A 322 -17.36 -10.53 8.94
N PRO A 323 -17.60 -11.38 7.94
CA PRO A 323 -17.14 -11.07 6.59
C PRO A 323 -17.81 -9.81 6.03
N THR A 324 -17.04 -9.00 5.32
CA THR A 324 -17.52 -7.81 4.58
C THR A 324 -18.28 -8.22 3.32
N VAL A 325 -17.81 -9.27 2.66
CA VAL A 325 -18.48 -9.96 1.56
C VAL A 325 -18.84 -11.34 2.05
N ASP A 326 -20.10 -11.75 1.87
CA ASP A 326 -20.57 -13.08 2.26
C ASP A 326 -19.64 -14.18 1.74
N ALA A 327 -19.37 -15.21 2.55
CA ALA A 327 -18.38 -16.24 2.24
C ALA A 327 -18.72 -17.03 0.96
N ASP A 328 -20.00 -17.33 0.71
CA ASP A 328 -20.42 -18.01 -0.52
C ASP A 328 -20.26 -17.11 -1.75
N VAL A 329 -20.48 -15.79 -1.59
CA VAL A 329 -20.25 -14.79 -2.64
C VAL A 329 -18.75 -14.67 -2.93
N MET A 330 -17.89 -14.53 -1.90
CA MET A 330 -16.44 -14.50 -2.04
C MET A 330 -15.94 -15.76 -2.76
N ARG A 331 -16.43 -16.92 -2.33
CA ARG A 331 -16.11 -18.21 -2.96
C ARG A 331 -16.48 -18.19 -4.45
N SER A 332 -17.68 -17.72 -4.81
CA SER A 332 -18.12 -17.65 -6.22
C SER A 332 -17.23 -16.75 -7.04
N TYR A 333 -16.83 -15.58 -6.52
CA TYR A 333 -15.94 -14.64 -7.18
C TYR A 333 -14.55 -15.25 -7.43
N VAL A 334 -13.95 -15.85 -6.41
CA VAL A 334 -12.61 -16.44 -6.53
C VAL A 334 -12.59 -17.63 -7.49
N LEU A 335 -13.62 -18.50 -7.45
CA LEU A 335 -13.72 -19.63 -8.39
C LEU A 335 -13.86 -19.13 -9.83
N ALA A 336 -14.69 -18.11 -10.08
CA ALA A 336 -14.85 -17.51 -11.41
C ALA A 336 -13.56 -16.85 -11.94
N ALA A 337 -12.76 -16.22 -11.06
CA ALA A 337 -11.46 -15.69 -11.41
C ALA A 337 -10.44 -16.81 -11.69
N ALA A 338 -10.42 -17.86 -10.86
CA ALA A 338 -9.53 -19.01 -11.01
C ALA A 338 -9.77 -19.78 -12.31
N GLU A 339 -11.04 -20.00 -12.71
CA GLU A 339 -11.43 -20.60 -14.00
C GLU A 339 -10.77 -19.88 -15.20
N ARG A 340 -10.61 -18.54 -15.10
CA ARG A 340 -9.96 -17.71 -16.12
C ARG A 340 -8.44 -17.55 -15.93
N GLY A 341 -7.88 -18.15 -14.86
CA GLY A 341 -6.47 -18.04 -14.51
C GLY A 341 -6.07 -16.63 -14.03
N TYR A 342 -6.99 -15.89 -13.42
CA TYR A 342 -6.74 -14.56 -12.85
C TYR A 342 -6.42 -14.68 -11.36
N PRO A 343 -5.30 -14.09 -10.90
CA PRO A 343 -4.97 -14.06 -9.48
C PRO A 343 -5.85 -13.06 -8.74
N VAL A 344 -6.11 -13.37 -7.48
CA VAL A 344 -6.89 -12.54 -6.57
C VAL A 344 -6.05 -12.20 -5.35
N ARG A 345 -6.18 -10.97 -4.87
CA ARG A 345 -5.60 -10.45 -3.63
C ARG A 345 -6.75 -10.15 -2.67
N ILE A 346 -6.73 -10.76 -1.50
CA ILE A 346 -7.85 -10.68 -0.56
C ILE A 346 -7.36 -10.04 0.74
N HIS A 347 -8.03 -8.95 1.17
CA HIS A 347 -7.86 -8.38 2.49
C HIS A 347 -8.35 -9.38 3.53
N THR A 348 -7.48 -9.79 4.44
CA THR A 348 -7.77 -10.73 5.52
C THR A 348 -6.97 -10.34 6.76
N ILE A 349 -7.65 -9.93 7.81
CA ILE A 349 -7.06 -9.53 9.08
C ILE A 349 -7.35 -10.58 10.16
N GLY A 350 -8.60 -11.00 10.29
CA GLY A 350 -9.00 -12.01 11.25
C GLY A 350 -8.64 -13.43 10.84
N ASP A 351 -8.39 -14.28 11.82
CA ASP A 351 -8.00 -15.67 11.62
C ASP A 351 -9.08 -16.50 10.90
N ALA A 352 -10.38 -16.23 11.13
CA ALA A 352 -11.47 -16.88 10.39
C ALA A 352 -11.48 -16.45 8.91
N ALA A 353 -11.19 -15.18 8.61
CA ALA A 353 -11.09 -14.69 7.23
C ALA A 353 -9.91 -15.30 6.48
N ILE A 354 -8.75 -15.44 7.15
CA ILE A 354 -7.54 -16.07 6.60
C ILE A 354 -7.86 -17.56 6.29
N HIS A 355 -8.40 -18.27 7.27
CA HIS A 355 -8.77 -19.70 7.13
C HIS A 355 -9.71 -19.92 5.95
N ALA A 356 -10.83 -19.19 5.93
CA ALA A 356 -11.83 -19.31 4.86
C ALA A 356 -11.27 -18.92 3.48
N ALA A 357 -10.39 -17.92 3.39
CA ALA A 357 -9.75 -17.56 2.12
C ALA A 357 -8.80 -18.66 1.61
N LEU A 358 -8.05 -19.30 2.53
CA LEU A 358 -7.19 -20.43 2.18
C LEU A 358 -7.99 -21.64 1.71
N ASP A 359 -9.14 -21.94 2.36
CA ASP A 359 -10.07 -23.00 1.92
C ASP A 359 -10.57 -22.74 0.50
N ILE A 360 -10.96 -21.51 0.20
CA ILE A 360 -11.41 -21.12 -1.14
C ILE A 360 -10.29 -21.27 -2.18
N PHE A 361 -9.05 -20.88 -1.85
CA PHE A 361 -7.91 -21.03 -2.76
C PHE A 361 -7.53 -22.50 -2.98
N GLU A 362 -7.66 -23.34 -1.94
CA GLU A 362 -7.45 -24.78 -2.05
C GLU A 362 -8.50 -25.42 -2.97
N GLU A 363 -9.77 -25.09 -2.79
CA GLU A 363 -10.87 -25.54 -3.67
C GLU A 363 -10.66 -25.07 -5.11
N ALA A 364 -10.30 -23.80 -5.32
CA ALA A 364 -10.02 -23.25 -6.65
C ALA A 364 -8.90 -24.01 -7.34
N ARG A 365 -7.82 -24.30 -6.61
CA ARG A 365 -6.68 -25.09 -7.13
C ARG A 365 -7.05 -26.54 -7.41
N ALA A 366 -7.88 -27.15 -6.56
CA ALA A 366 -8.36 -28.53 -6.77
C ALA A 366 -9.28 -28.63 -8.00
N THR A 367 -10.07 -27.59 -8.26
CA THR A 367 -11.07 -27.58 -9.33
C THR A 367 -10.47 -27.21 -10.70
N PHE A 368 -9.62 -26.17 -10.73
CA PHE A 368 -9.11 -25.58 -11.99
C PHE A 368 -7.60 -25.79 -12.20
N GLY A 369 -6.92 -26.38 -11.22
CA GLY A 369 -5.45 -26.49 -11.23
C GLY A 369 -4.75 -25.22 -10.71
N PRO A 370 -3.40 -25.20 -10.76
CA PRO A 370 -2.63 -24.05 -10.34
C PRO A 370 -2.82 -22.88 -11.31
N LEU A 371 -2.69 -21.65 -10.80
CA LEU A 371 -2.64 -20.45 -11.64
C LEU A 371 -1.51 -20.54 -12.69
N PRO A 372 -1.64 -19.81 -13.81
CA PRO A 372 -0.59 -19.73 -14.81
C PRO A 372 0.77 -19.38 -14.22
N GLU A 373 1.85 -19.92 -14.82
CA GLU A 373 3.20 -19.76 -14.31
C GLU A 373 3.57 -18.28 -14.03
N GLY A 374 4.11 -18.03 -12.85
CA GLY A 374 4.49 -16.71 -12.38
C GLY A 374 3.36 -15.90 -11.72
N ARG A 375 2.11 -16.38 -11.76
CA ARG A 375 0.97 -15.75 -11.10
C ARG A 375 0.67 -16.45 -9.78
N ARG A 376 0.30 -15.64 -8.77
CA ARG A 376 -0.02 -16.14 -7.43
C ARG A 376 -1.18 -15.36 -6.84
N ASN A 377 -2.03 -16.02 -6.09
CA ASN A 377 -2.94 -15.35 -5.17
C ASN A 377 -2.16 -14.73 -4.01
N CYS A 378 -2.71 -13.70 -3.39
CA CYS A 378 -2.14 -13.06 -2.21
C CYS A 378 -3.22 -12.94 -1.13
N LEU A 379 -2.80 -13.04 0.12
CA LEU A 379 -3.57 -12.56 1.26
C LEU A 379 -2.87 -11.31 1.80
N GLU A 380 -3.69 -10.29 2.08
CA GLU A 380 -3.23 -8.96 2.51
C GLU A 380 -3.39 -8.83 4.02
N HIS A 381 -2.48 -8.08 4.63
CA HIS A 381 -2.40 -7.75 6.06
C HIS A 381 -1.98 -8.93 6.92
N LEU A 382 -2.75 -10.02 6.95
CA LEU A 382 -2.40 -11.26 7.63
C LEU A 382 -2.01 -11.02 9.10
N GLU A 383 -2.90 -10.31 9.83
CA GLU A 383 -2.58 -9.90 11.18
C GLU A 383 -2.66 -11.05 12.18
N ASN A 384 -3.71 -11.88 12.08
CA ASN A 384 -4.00 -12.92 13.04
C ASN A 384 -4.07 -14.28 12.36
N PHE A 385 -3.36 -15.29 12.88
CA PHE A 385 -3.37 -16.63 12.31
C PHE A 385 -3.94 -17.68 13.27
N LEU A 386 -4.64 -18.67 12.71
CA LEU A 386 -4.71 -19.98 13.33
C LEU A 386 -3.37 -20.70 13.12
N PRO A 387 -2.84 -21.41 14.13
CA PRO A 387 -1.56 -22.13 13.98
C PRO A 387 -1.51 -23.08 12.79
N GLU A 388 -2.62 -23.75 12.47
CA GLU A 388 -2.76 -24.70 11.36
C GLU A 388 -2.68 -24.05 9.97
N ASP A 389 -2.88 -22.75 9.85
CA ASP A 389 -2.87 -22.04 8.57
C ASP A 389 -1.47 -21.55 8.17
N LEU A 390 -0.51 -21.53 9.10
CA LEU A 390 0.82 -20.97 8.87
C LEU A 390 1.60 -21.66 7.72
N GLU A 391 1.46 -22.99 7.58
CA GLU A 391 2.12 -23.74 6.51
C GLU A 391 1.35 -23.68 5.18
N ARG A 392 0.04 -23.45 5.23
CA ARG A 392 -0.85 -23.50 4.05
C ARG A 392 -0.51 -22.46 2.98
N LEU A 393 0.03 -21.28 3.37
CA LEU A 393 0.44 -20.28 2.38
C LEU A 393 1.51 -20.82 1.43
N ALA A 394 2.52 -21.52 1.98
CA ALA A 394 3.58 -22.12 1.18
C ALA A 394 3.05 -23.26 0.28
N ASP A 395 2.23 -24.14 0.84
CA ASP A 395 1.65 -25.30 0.14
C ASP A 395 0.74 -24.87 -1.03
N LEU A 396 -0.06 -23.83 -0.82
CA LEU A 396 -0.95 -23.27 -1.83
C LEU A 396 -0.24 -22.25 -2.75
N GLN A 397 1.03 -21.92 -2.47
CA GLN A 397 1.80 -20.89 -3.18
C GLN A 397 1.16 -19.51 -3.11
N VAL A 398 0.49 -19.18 -2.02
CA VAL A 398 -0.09 -17.87 -1.74
C VAL A 398 1.00 -16.94 -1.22
N VAL A 399 1.01 -15.70 -1.68
CA VAL A 399 1.94 -14.68 -1.19
C VAL A 399 1.34 -14.01 0.07
N ALA A 400 2.16 -13.89 1.11
CA ALA A 400 1.85 -13.12 2.30
C ALA A 400 2.23 -11.65 2.07
N ALA A 401 1.25 -10.81 1.74
CA ALA A 401 1.44 -9.38 1.49
C ALA A 401 1.13 -8.60 2.78
N VAL A 402 2.17 -8.06 3.41
CA VAL A 402 2.10 -7.50 4.75
C VAL A 402 2.69 -6.09 4.81
N GLN A 403 2.30 -5.32 5.83
CA GLN A 403 2.74 -3.96 6.07
C GLN A 403 3.50 -3.90 7.40
N PRO A 404 4.84 -3.97 7.39
CA PRO A 404 5.60 -4.05 8.64
C PRO A 404 5.30 -2.94 9.67
N PRO A 405 5.08 -1.66 9.31
CA PRO A 405 4.74 -0.63 10.29
C PRO A 405 3.37 -0.82 10.97
N HIS A 406 2.45 -1.61 10.40
CA HIS A 406 1.12 -1.82 10.99
C HIS A 406 1.16 -2.51 12.36
N MET A 407 2.16 -3.34 12.61
CA MET A 407 2.31 -4.07 13.88
C MET A 407 2.31 -3.17 15.12
N THR A 408 2.66 -1.91 14.95
CA THR A 408 2.90 -0.96 16.06
C THR A 408 2.03 0.29 16.01
N LEU A 409 1.05 0.33 15.09
CA LEU A 409 0.12 1.48 14.97
C LEU A 409 -0.74 1.69 16.22
N ASP A 410 -1.11 0.62 16.91
CA ASP A 410 -1.89 0.65 18.15
C ASP A 410 -1.20 -0.23 19.21
N PRO A 411 -0.17 0.29 19.91
CA PRO A 411 0.51 -0.45 20.96
C PRO A 411 -0.45 -0.93 22.04
N GLY A 412 -0.47 -2.26 22.30
CA GLY A 412 -1.41 -2.88 23.24
C GLY A 412 -2.81 -3.15 22.68
N GLY A 413 -3.09 -2.73 21.44
CA GLY A 413 -4.32 -3.07 20.72
C GLY A 413 -4.54 -4.58 20.61
N PRO A 414 -3.54 -5.33 20.12
CA PRO A 414 -3.65 -6.77 19.99
C PRO A 414 -4.06 -7.50 21.28
N GLU A 415 -3.41 -7.22 22.40
CA GLU A 415 -3.73 -7.83 23.68
C GLU A 415 -5.11 -7.41 24.20
N ARG A 416 -5.47 -6.13 23.99
CA ARG A 416 -6.78 -5.59 24.39
C ARG A 416 -7.92 -6.23 23.62
N ASP A 417 -7.78 -6.35 22.30
CA ASP A 417 -8.87 -6.72 21.40
C ASP A 417 -9.00 -8.24 21.25
N LEU A 418 -7.89 -8.96 21.20
CA LEU A 418 -7.85 -10.40 20.94
C LEU A 418 -7.43 -11.24 22.15
N GLY A 419 -6.83 -10.61 23.17
CA GLY A 419 -6.31 -11.32 24.32
C GLY A 419 -4.92 -11.93 24.10
N PRO A 420 -4.18 -12.20 25.19
CA PRO A 420 -2.76 -12.58 25.12
C PRO A 420 -2.51 -13.95 24.44
N GLU A 421 -3.49 -14.85 24.41
CA GLU A 421 -3.33 -16.19 23.86
C GLU A 421 -3.20 -16.19 22.33
N ARG A 422 -3.78 -15.21 21.63
CA ARG A 422 -3.71 -15.06 20.18
C ARG A 422 -2.52 -14.24 19.69
N VAL A 423 -1.98 -13.37 20.52
CA VAL A 423 -0.85 -12.48 20.21
C VAL A 423 0.37 -13.19 19.63
N PRO A 424 0.79 -14.38 20.09
CA PRO A 424 1.95 -15.09 19.53
C PRO A 424 1.84 -15.44 18.05
N TYR A 425 0.66 -15.44 17.47
CA TYR A 425 0.38 -15.78 16.08
C TYR A 425 0.11 -14.55 15.19
N MET A 426 0.45 -13.36 15.69
CA MET A 426 0.22 -12.12 14.96
C MET A 426 1.45 -11.66 14.18
N TRP A 427 1.25 -11.28 12.92
CA TRP A 427 2.31 -10.88 11.99
C TRP A 427 3.57 -11.78 12.09
N PRO A 428 3.42 -13.10 11.88
CA PRO A 428 4.46 -14.09 12.18
C PRO A 428 5.48 -14.20 11.04
N PHE A 429 6.23 -13.12 10.78
CA PHE A 429 7.10 -13.00 9.60
C PHE A 429 8.21 -14.05 9.57
N ARG A 430 8.86 -14.31 10.71
CA ARG A 430 9.92 -15.33 10.80
C ARG A 430 9.33 -16.71 10.55
N THR A 431 8.23 -17.02 11.22
CA THR A 431 7.54 -18.30 11.06
C THR A 431 7.11 -18.51 9.60
N LEU A 432 6.53 -17.51 8.95
CA LEU A 432 6.14 -17.60 7.53
C LEU A 432 7.35 -17.84 6.60
N LEU A 433 8.50 -17.19 6.84
CA LEU A 433 9.70 -17.46 6.07
C LEU A 433 10.25 -18.87 6.31
N ASP A 434 10.19 -19.38 7.54
CA ASP A 434 10.65 -20.72 7.91
C ASP A 434 9.78 -21.82 7.25
N THR A 435 8.49 -21.55 6.99
CA THR A 435 7.62 -22.42 6.18
C THR A 435 7.84 -22.27 4.66
N SER A 436 8.75 -21.39 4.23
CA SER A 436 9.01 -21.07 2.83
C SER A 436 7.89 -20.28 2.14
N ALA A 437 7.02 -19.64 2.89
CA ALA A 437 6.08 -18.68 2.34
C ALA A 437 6.81 -17.45 1.76
N VAL A 438 6.24 -16.88 0.72
CA VAL A 438 6.78 -15.65 0.11
C VAL A 438 6.19 -14.45 0.82
N LEU A 439 7.02 -13.67 1.52
CA LEU A 439 6.63 -12.37 2.06
C LEU A 439 6.75 -11.29 0.97
N ALA A 440 5.77 -10.39 0.91
CA ALA A 440 5.78 -9.18 0.10
C ALA A 440 5.44 -7.98 1.00
N PHE A 441 6.23 -6.89 0.89
CA PHE A 441 6.01 -5.70 1.69
C PHE A 441 5.30 -4.60 0.92
N GLY A 442 4.40 -3.92 1.59
CA GLY A 442 3.71 -2.72 1.15
C GLY A 442 3.53 -1.75 2.30
N THR A 443 2.98 -0.58 2.03
CA THR A 443 2.72 0.46 3.02
C THR A 443 1.25 0.56 3.39
N ASP A 444 0.36 0.14 2.48
CA ASP A 444 -1.06 0.45 2.58
C ASP A 444 -1.31 1.99 2.65
N SER A 445 -0.40 2.76 2.01
CA SER A 445 -0.53 4.22 1.99
C SER A 445 -1.93 4.63 1.49
N PRO A 446 -2.62 5.57 2.16
CA PRO A 446 -2.11 6.55 3.13
C PRO A 446 -2.18 6.11 4.61
N VAL A 447 -2.41 4.83 4.95
CA VAL A 447 -2.41 4.35 6.34
C VAL A 447 -1.06 4.60 7.00
N VAL A 448 0.03 4.24 6.31
CA VAL A 448 1.39 4.69 6.66
C VAL A 448 2.06 5.33 5.44
N ASP A 449 3.12 6.09 5.69
CA ASP A 449 3.86 6.78 4.63
C ASP A 449 4.64 5.79 3.76
N VAL A 450 4.89 6.16 2.49
CA VAL A 450 5.70 5.40 1.52
C VAL A 450 7.21 5.45 1.79
N ASN A 451 7.61 5.73 3.04
CA ASN A 451 9.00 5.73 3.46
C ASN A 451 9.56 4.30 3.52
N SER A 452 10.38 3.93 2.53
CA SER A 452 10.96 2.60 2.42
C SER A 452 11.84 2.23 3.62
N MET A 453 12.50 3.20 4.25
CA MET A 453 13.36 2.95 5.40
C MET A 453 12.56 2.63 6.65
N ASP A 454 11.37 3.21 6.83
CA ASP A 454 10.45 2.88 7.94
C ASP A 454 9.90 1.46 7.79
N VAL A 455 9.56 1.05 6.56
CA VAL A 455 9.12 -0.33 6.27
C VAL A 455 10.22 -1.34 6.63
N LEU A 456 11.46 -1.08 6.20
CA LEU A 456 12.60 -1.96 6.49
C LEU A 456 12.97 -1.95 7.98
N TYR A 457 12.93 -0.78 8.63
CA TYR A 457 13.18 -0.65 10.06
C TYR A 457 12.18 -1.48 10.87
N SER A 458 10.89 -1.29 10.63
CA SER A 458 9.84 -2.03 11.34
C SER A 458 9.93 -3.53 11.11
N ALA A 459 10.26 -3.99 9.89
CA ALA A 459 10.43 -5.41 9.59
C ALA A 459 11.59 -6.06 10.36
N VAL A 460 12.72 -5.35 10.49
CA VAL A 460 13.94 -5.87 11.11
C VAL A 460 13.91 -5.74 12.64
N THR A 461 13.40 -4.62 13.15
CA THR A 461 13.41 -4.32 14.59
C THR A 461 12.13 -4.71 15.30
N ARG A 462 10.99 -4.75 14.58
CA ARG A 462 9.63 -4.87 15.11
C ARG A 462 9.28 -3.76 16.11
N GLN A 463 9.82 -2.57 15.84
CA GLN A 463 9.56 -1.34 16.59
C GLN A 463 8.77 -0.36 15.73
N ASP A 464 8.02 0.49 16.39
CA ASP A 464 7.37 1.62 15.75
C ASP A 464 8.43 2.59 15.18
N PRO A 465 8.31 3.01 13.91
CA PRO A 465 9.35 3.81 13.25
C PRO A 465 9.42 5.26 13.77
N ILE A 466 8.42 5.72 14.55
CA ILE A 466 8.37 7.09 15.10
C ILE A 466 8.81 7.11 16.56
N THR A 467 8.30 6.18 17.37
CA THR A 467 8.57 6.15 18.81
C THR A 467 9.73 5.25 19.20
N HIS A 468 10.12 4.32 18.32
CA HIS A 468 11.12 3.26 18.54
C HIS A 468 10.74 2.30 19.68
N GLU A 469 9.47 2.20 19.98
CA GLU A 469 8.93 1.30 21.00
C GLU A 469 8.23 0.08 20.34
N PRO A 470 8.04 -1.02 21.04
CA PRO A 470 8.61 -1.31 22.36
C PRO A 470 10.12 -1.60 22.28
N ALA A 471 10.86 -1.23 23.33
CA ALA A 471 12.29 -1.55 23.41
C ALA A 471 12.53 -3.05 23.23
N GLY A 472 13.42 -3.41 22.29
CA GLY A 472 13.65 -4.80 21.92
C GLY A 472 12.67 -5.38 20.91
N GLY A 473 11.68 -4.61 20.44
CA GLY A 473 10.70 -5.00 19.42
C GLY A 473 9.53 -5.83 19.96
N TRP A 474 8.37 -5.66 19.34
CA TRP A 474 7.18 -6.45 19.65
C TRP A 474 7.32 -7.84 19.04
N LEU A 475 7.07 -8.91 19.82
CA LEU A 475 7.28 -10.31 19.42
C LEU A 475 8.67 -10.52 18.76
N PRO A 476 9.77 -10.33 19.47
CA PRO A 476 11.12 -10.28 18.89
C PRO A 476 11.58 -11.61 18.25
N ALA A 477 10.92 -12.73 18.57
CA ALA A 477 11.16 -14.02 17.90
C ALA A 477 10.75 -14.00 16.41
N GLU A 478 9.84 -13.11 16.03
CA GLU A 478 9.35 -12.96 14.66
C GLU A 478 10.15 -11.94 13.83
N ARG A 479 11.30 -11.47 14.33
CA ARG A 479 12.24 -10.64 13.56
C ARG A 479 12.79 -11.40 12.36
N ILE A 480 13.01 -10.67 11.28
CA ILE A 480 13.65 -11.17 10.07
C ILE A 480 14.96 -10.46 9.81
N GLY A 481 15.83 -11.10 9.05
CA GLY A 481 17.13 -10.52 8.68
C GLY A 481 16.98 -9.42 7.62
N ARG A 482 17.97 -8.53 7.54
CA ARG A 482 17.98 -7.38 6.61
C ARG A 482 17.93 -7.80 5.15
N ALA A 483 18.66 -8.85 4.77
CA ALA A 483 18.61 -9.41 3.42
C ALA A 483 17.22 -10.01 3.11
N GLU A 484 16.56 -10.59 4.10
CA GLU A 484 15.19 -11.12 3.97
C GLU A 484 14.19 -9.97 3.80
N ALA A 485 14.32 -8.89 4.58
CA ALA A 485 13.49 -7.69 4.47
C ALA A 485 13.66 -7.02 3.09
N LEU A 486 14.89 -6.84 2.61
CA LEU A 486 15.17 -6.32 1.27
C LEU A 486 14.55 -7.20 0.18
N ARG A 487 14.64 -8.53 0.30
CA ARG A 487 14.00 -9.45 -0.65
C ARG A 487 12.47 -9.37 -0.59
N ALA A 488 11.89 -9.25 0.59
CA ALA A 488 10.44 -9.11 0.72
C ALA A 488 9.95 -7.83 0.04
N TYR A 489 10.70 -6.73 0.16
CA TYR A 489 10.34 -5.43 -0.43
C TYR A 489 10.77 -5.27 -1.91
N THR A 490 11.38 -6.30 -2.49
CA THR A 490 11.78 -6.33 -3.92
C THR A 490 11.23 -7.57 -4.62
N GLN A 491 11.82 -8.75 -4.40
CA GLN A 491 11.41 -10.02 -5.04
C GLN A 491 10.02 -10.48 -4.62
N GLY A 492 9.71 -10.40 -3.33
CA GLY A 492 8.43 -10.82 -2.78
C GLY A 492 7.30 -9.98 -3.36
N SER A 493 7.47 -8.65 -3.36
CA SER A 493 6.50 -7.72 -3.95
C SER A 493 6.37 -7.90 -5.46
N ALA A 494 7.48 -8.18 -6.16
CA ALA A 494 7.42 -8.53 -7.58
C ALA A 494 6.68 -9.86 -7.83
N ALA A 495 6.77 -10.83 -6.91
CA ALA A 495 6.00 -12.06 -6.98
C ALA A 495 4.50 -11.83 -6.74
N ALA A 496 4.14 -10.95 -5.79
CA ALA A 496 2.76 -10.54 -5.52
C ALA A 496 2.12 -9.86 -6.74
N ALA A 497 2.89 -9.11 -7.51
CA ALA A 497 2.45 -8.48 -8.77
C ALA A 497 2.50 -9.43 -9.98
N GLY A 498 2.95 -10.69 -9.82
CA GLY A 498 3.14 -11.63 -10.94
C GLY A 498 4.32 -11.27 -11.86
N ARG A 499 5.25 -10.42 -11.40
CA ARG A 499 6.34 -9.84 -12.21
C ARG A 499 7.74 -10.28 -11.82
N ARG A 500 7.88 -11.35 -11.04
CA ARG A 500 9.19 -11.84 -10.58
C ARG A 500 10.17 -12.16 -11.72
N ARG A 501 9.69 -12.47 -12.91
CA ARG A 501 10.54 -12.70 -14.09
C ARG A 501 11.19 -11.44 -14.63
N GLU A 502 10.60 -10.26 -14.34
CA GLU A 502 11.04 -8.97 -14.88
C GLU A 502 11.63 -8.04 -13.81
N LEU A 503 11.24 -8.19 -12.54
CA LEU A 503 11.54 -7.28 -11.44
C LEU A 503 12.08 -8.03 -10.20
N GLY A 504 12.55 -7.26 -9.22
CA GLY A 504 12.86 -7.72 -7.87
C GLY A 504 14.30 -8.20 -7.65
N THR A 505 15.09 -8.41 -8.72
CA THR A 505 16.53 -8.72 -8.64
C THR A 505 17.29 -8.02 -9.75
N LEU A 506 18.61 -7.85 -9.55
CA LEU A 506 19.52 -7.30 -10.55
C LEU A 506 20.14 -8.45 -11.35
N GLU A 507 19.37 -9.05 -12.25
CA GLU A 507 19.79 -10.16 -13.11
C GLU A 507 19.69 -9.77 -14.58
N VAL A 508 20.54 -10.37 -15.41
CA VAL A 508 20.54 -10.15 -16.87
C VAL A 508 19.16 -10.45 -17.47
N GLY A 509 18.68 -9.55 -18.30
CA GLY A 509 17.38 -9.63 -18.98
C GLY A 509 16.21 -9.00 -18.20
N LYS A 510 16.36 -8.73 -16.91
CA LYS A 510 15.36 -8.02 -16.11
C LYS A 510 15.37 -6.53 -16.39
N LEU A 511 14.27 -5.87 -15.99
CA LEU A 511 14.14 -4.43 -16.08
C LEU A 511 15.15 -3.74 -15.15
N ALA A 512 15.76 -2.67 -15.62
CA ALA A 512 16.80 -1.96 -14.90
C ALA A 512 16.20 -0.97 -13.89
N ASP A 513 15.52 -1.51 -12.88
CA ASP A 513 14.93 -0.79 -11.76
C ASP A 513 15.87 -0.90 -10.56
N ILE A 514 16.46 0.25 -10.16
CA ILE A 514 17.61 0.27 -9.24
C ILE A 514 17.44 1.44 -8.26
N ALA A 515 17.70 1.19 -6.97
CA ALA A 515 17.88 2.23 -5.96
C ALA A 515 19.34 2.26 -5.49
N VAL A 516 19.87 3.46 -5.28
CA VAL A 516 21.22 3.71 -4.76
C VAL A 516 21.07 4.39 -3.40
N LEU A 517 21.66 3.78 -2.36
CA LEU A 517 21.52 4.20 -0.97
C LEU A 517 22.88 4.64 -0.43
N ASP A 518 22.92 5.71 0.39
CA ASP A 518 24.16 6.25 0.97
C ASP A 518 24.83 5.30 1.97
N ARG A 519 24.13 4.26 2.41
CA ARG A 519 24.57 3.36 3.49
C ARG A 519 24.28 1.90 3.15
N ASN A 520 25.17 1.00 3.62
CA ASN A 520 24.95 -0.45 3.46
C ASN A 520 23.96 -0.95 4.52
N LEU A 521 22.70 -1.12 4.13
CA LEU A 521 21.63 -1.65 4.98
C LEU A 521 21.88 -3.06 5.53
N LEU A 522 22.74 -3.86 4.91
CA LEU A 522 23.03 -5.21 5.37
C LEU A 522 23.93 -5.22 6.61
N THR A 523 24.66 -4.13 6.86
CA THR A 523 25.74 -4.08 7.87
C THR A 523 25.67 -2.88 8.81
N CYS A 524 24.83 -1.88 8.54
CA CYS A 524 24.69 -0.71 9.42
C CYS A 524 24.01 -1.09 10.75
N ASP A 525 24.07 -0.25 11.78
CA ASP A 525 23.29 -0.45 13.00
C ASP A 525 21.79 -0.29 12.75
N ASP A 526 20.92 -0.89 13.60
CA ASP A 526 19.47 -0.83 13.40
C ASP A 526 18.95 0.62 13.41
N GLU A 527 19.49 1.47 14.30
CA GLU A 527 19.16 2.89 14.40
C GLU A 527 19.54 3.71 13.15
N ASP A 528 20.42 3.17 12.31
CA ASP A 528 20.90 3.83 11.11
C ASP A 528 20.07 3.48 9.86
N ILE A 529 19.20 2.48 9.95
CA ILE A 529 18.32 2.12 8.82
C ILE A 529 17.50 3.35 8.39
N GLN A 530 16.82 4.02 9.33
CA GLN A 530 15.97 5.18 9.03
C GLN A 530 16.76 6.43 8.62
N LYS A 531 18.04 6.52 8.97
CA LYS A 531 18.93 7.62 8.56
C LYS A 531 19.46 7.45 7.13
N THR A 532 19.23 6.27 6.54
CA THR A 532 19.68 5.97 5.18
C THR A 532 18.94 6.83 4.17
N GLN A 533 19.68 7.43 3.25
CA GLN A 533 19.14 8.27 2.19
C GLN A 533 19.23 7.56 0.84
N VAL A 534 18.18 7.69 0.06
CA VAL A 534 18.22 7.35 -1.36
C VAL A 534 18.98 8.45 -2.09
N LEU A 535 20.08 8.09 -2.73
CA LEU A 535 20.92 9.00 -3.53
C LEU A 535 20.42 9.10 -4.97
N ALA A 536 19.96 7.99 -5.54
CA ALA A 536 19.41 7.97 -6.88
C ALA A 536 18.44 6.80 -7.05
N THR A 537 17.45 6.98 -7.90
CA THR A 537 16.50 5.96 -8.31
C THR A 537 16.43 5.88 -9.83
N PHE A 538 16.56 4.67 -10.35
CA PHE A 538 16.46 4.38 -11.78
C PHE A 538 15.27 3.47 -12.03
N MET A 539 14.41 3.84 -12.96
CA MET A 539 13.33 3.01 -13.48
C MET A 539 13.55 2.75 -14.98
N GLY A 540 13.73 1.48 -15.34
CA GLY A 540 14.08 1.12 -16.71
C GLY A 540 15.34 1.82 -17.21
N GLY A 541 16.38 1.90 -16.38
CA GLY A 541 17.65 2.56 -16.72
C GLY A 541 17.61 4.08 -16.75
N ARG A 542 16.43 4.71 -16.70
CA ARG A 542 16.26 6.16 -16.64
C ARG A 542 16.38 6.62 -15.18
N CYS A 543 17.28 7.58 -14.91
CA CYS A 543 17.34 8.25 -13.60
C CYS A 543 16.05 9.06 -13.41
N VAL A 544 15.22 8.69 -12.42
CA VAL A 544 13.94 9.33 -12.11
C VAL A 544 14.01 10.19 -10.85
N PHE A 545 15.05 9.99 -10.05
CA PHE A 545 15.39 10.82 -8.88
C PHE A 545 16.90 10.82 -8.69
N GLU A 546 17.43 11.95 -8.34
CA GLU A 546 18.81 12.15 -7.92
C GLU A 546 18.87 13.21 -6.83
N ARG A 547 19.45 12.85 -5.68
CA ARG A 547 19.64 13.77 -4.56
C ARG A 547 20.77 14.73 -4.86
N GLU A 548 20.51 16.00 -4.72
CA GLU A 548 21.55 17.02 -4.78
C GLU A 548 22.56 16.83 -3.65
N ALA A 549 23.85 16.97 -3.95
CA ALA A 549 24.97 16.74 -3.04
C ALA A 549 25.08 17.81 -1.95
#